data_e074f08ac5a66d97e53359132fa642a6
#
_entry.id   e074f08ac5a66d97e53359132fa642a6
#
_cell.length_a   1.000
_cell.length_b   1.000
_cell.length_c   1.000
_cell.angle_alpha   90.00
_cell.angle_beta   90.00
_cell.angle_gamma   90.00
#
_symmetry.space_group_name_H-M   'P 1'
#
loop_
_entity.id
_entity.type
_entity.pdbx_description
1 polymer ?
#
loop_
_entity_poly.entity_id
_entity_poly.type
_entity_poly.pdbx_seq_one_letter_code
_entity_poly.pdbx_strand_id
1 'polypeptide(L)'
;MLTINVAPDGSGQFTTISEAVLAVPYDCPAVIRIAPGIYREKLVCEKKDITLAGAGMDATRLVWNDGGKLPHPDGRPTHTFRSYTAFFSGEKLRVEDMTIENDAGPGAKAGQAIAAYVDSARAAFSRVRLLGNQDTLFCAPLPEKEREKDGFLGPRVLAPRRASAQYYHACEIAGDIDFIFGGADALFEHCTLRTVDNGLAHSWVTAPSGAADGLGFVFWDCDFVSDCPAGSVYLGRPWRPTGKTAVLDCRLGAHIAPGGFAGWNDRTDTALAGFAEAGSTGAGAGERPGWVQALSAAEAAALLRAARQKCRMETTERIME
;
A
#
# COMPACT_ATOMS: atom_id res chain seq x y z
N MET A 1 -3.37 -28.28 2.75
CA MET A 1 -2.76 -26.94 2.95
C MET A 1 -1.73 -27.07 4.06
N LEU A 2 -0.50 -26.62 3.85
CA LEU A 2 0.57 -26.67 4.86
C LEU A 2 0.33 -25.59 5.92
N THR A 3 0.49 -25.93 7.21
CA THR A 3 0.44 -24.94 8.30
C THR A 3 1.77 -24.93 9.04
N ILE A 4 2.35 -23.76 9.24
CA ILE A 4 3.61 -23.54 9.96
C ILE A 4 3.36 -22.53 11.07
N ASN A 5 3.88 -22.79 12.26
CA ASN A 5 3.78 -21.89 13.40
C ASN A 5 5.14 -21.22 13.64
N VAL A 6 5.13 -19.90 13.78
CA VAL A 6 6.31 -19.06 14.08
C VAL A 6 6.11 -18.44 15.47
N ALA A 7 7.10 -18.56 16.34
CA ALA A 7 7.09 -17.91 17.64
C ALA A 7 8.52 -17.51 18.05
N PRO A 8 8.76 -16.25 18.47
CA PRO A 8 10.10 -15.75 18.74
C PRO A 8 10.73 -16.36 20.00
N ASP A 9 9.92 -16.96 20.88
CA ASP A 9 10.35 -17.66 22.08
C ASP A 9 10.76 -19.14 21.84
N GLY A 10 10.69 -19.63 20.60
CA GLY A 10 11.01 -21.00 20.22
C GLY A 10 9.89 -22.02 20.43
N SER A 11 8.69 -21.62 20.84
CA SER A 11 7.54 -22.50 20.97
C SER A 11 6.92 -22.91 19.62
N GLY A 12 7.25 -22.19 18.53
CA GLY A 12 6.87 -22.51 17.17
C GLY A 12 7.87 -23.47 16.47
N GLN A 13 7.57 -23.80 15.22
CA GLN A 13 8.48 -24.56 14.35
C GLN A 13 9.68 -23.72 13.90
N PHE A 14 9.49 -22.41 13.82
CA PHE A 14 10.52 -21.43 13.47
C PHE A 14 10.44 -20.23 14.42
N THR A 15 11.55 -19.52 14.57
CA THR A 15 11.62 -18.29 15.37
C THR A 15 11.51 -17.03 14.52
N THR A 16 11.70 -17.14 13.21
CA THR A 16 11.57 -16.03 12.25
C THR A 16 10.54 -16.34 11.16
N ILE A 17 9.92 -15.28 10.64
CA ILE A 17 8.96 -15.39 9.52
C ILE A 17 9.68 -15.81 8.25
N SER A 18 10.91 -15.30 8.03
CA SER A 18 11.73 -15.60 6.85
C SER A 18 12.07 -17.08 6.75
N GLU A 19 12.48 -17.72 7.86
CA GLU A 19 12.76 -19.16 7.88
C GLU A 19 11.49 -19.99 7.58
N ALA A 20 10.36 -19.60 8.16
CA ALA A 20 9.10 -20.26 7.89
C ALA A 20 8.68 -20.14 6.42
N VAL A 21 8.82 -18.95 5.82
CA VAL A 21 8.55 -18.74 4.38
C VAL A 21 9.49 -19.58 3.54
N LEU A 22 10.80 -19.65 3.84
CA LEU A 22 11.75 -20.46 3.11
C LEU A 22 11.40 -21.96 3.15
N ALA A 23 10.91 -22.46 4.29
CA ALA A 23 10.54 -23.86 4.47
C ALA A 23 9.30 -24.28 3.65
N VAL A 24 8.45 -23.35 3.21
CA VAL A 24 7.32 -23.65 2.35
C VAL A 24 7.82 -24.00 0.94
N PRO A 25 7.46 -25.16 0.34
CA PRO A 25 7.70 -25.42 -1.08
C PRO A 25 7.03 -24.37 -1.95
N TYR A 26 7.64 -24.01 -3.09
CA TYR A 26 7.23 -22.87 -3.91
C TYR A 26 5.74 -22.90 -4.31
N ASP A 27 5.23 -24.04 -4.74
CA ASP A 27 3.88 -24.26 -5.27
C ASP A 27 2.89 -24.85 -4.24
N CYS A 28 3.32 -25.01 -2.99
CA CYS A 28 2.47 -25.55 -1.93
C CYS A 28 1.66 -24.43 -1.26
N PRO A 29 0.33 -24.46 -1.29
CA PRO A 29 -0.48 -23.53 -0.52
C PRO A 29 -0.20 -23.68 0.98
N ALA A 30 0.11 -22.55 1.64
CA ALA A 30 0.50 -22.56 3.04
C ALA A 30 -0.12 -21.42 3.86
N VAL A 31 -0.31 -21.69 5.15
CA VAL A 31 -0.62 -20.71 6.18
C VAL A 31 0.52 -20.66 7.18
N ILE A 32 1.12 -19.48 7.35
CA ILE A 32 2.09 -19.22 8.40
C ILE A 32 1.39 -18.47 9.51
N ARG A 33 1.22 -19.12 10.67
CA ARG A 33 0.66 -18.53 11.88
C ARG A 33 1.77 -17.92 12.71
N ILE A 34 1.67 -16.64 12.97
CA ILE A 34 2.75 -15.83 13.57
C ILE A 34 2.29 -15.41 14.97
N ALA A 35 2.94 -15.93 15.99
CA ALA A 35 2.66 -15.62 17.39
C ALA A 35 2.93 -14.12 17.70
N PRO A 36 2.40 -13.61 18.83
CA PRO A 36 2.74 -12.28 19.30
C PRO A 36 4.25 -12.07 19.40
N GLY A 37 4.73 -10.89 18.97
CA GLY A 37 6.14 -10.54 19.05
C GLY A 37 6.56 -9.47 18.04
N ILE A 38 7.78 -8.97 18.20
CA ILE A 38 8.43 -8.07 17.25
C ILE A 38 9.47 -8.87 16.47
N TYR A 39 9.22 -9.01 15.17
CA TYR A 39 10.08 -9.71 14.22
C TYR A 39 10.89 -8.68 13.46
N ARG A 40 12.15 -8.48 13.87
CA ARG A 40 13.04 -7.51 13.21
C ARG A 40 13.81 -8.19 12.11
N GLU A 41 13.19 -8.27 10.95
CA GLU A 41 13.71 -8.94 9.78
C GLU A 41 13.18 -8.33 8.47
N LYS A 42 13.98 -8.46 7.40
CA LYS A 42 13.58 -8.07 6.04
C LYS A 42 13.03 -9.30 5.33
N LEU A 43 11.73 -9.28 5.04
CA LEU A 43 11.04 -10.43 4.48
C LEU A 43 11.03 -10.41 2.94
N VAL A 44 11.41 -11.55 2.34
CA VAL A 44 11.20 -11.83 0.93
C VAL A 44 10.27 -13.05 0.82
N CYS A 45 9.09 -12.85 0.24
CA CYS A 45 8.10 -13.90 0.09
C CYS A 45 7.66 -14.02 -1.38
N GLU A 46 8.19 -15.06 -2.06
CA GLU A 46 7.95 -15.35 -3.48
C GLU A 46 7.21 -16.68 -3.67
N LYS A 47 6.26 -16.99 -2.78
CA LYS A 47 5.50 -18.25 -2.82
C LYS A 47 4.20 -18.08 -3.62
N LYS A 48 3.79 -19.14 -4.29
CA LYS A 48 2.65 -19.13 -5.21
C LYS A 48 1.33 -18.79 -4.54
N ASP A 49 1.03 -19.41 -3.38
CA ASP A 49 -0.21 -19.19 -2.61
C ASP A 49 0.13 -19.24 -1.11
N ILE A 50 0.10 -18.09 -0.43
CA ILE A 50 0.53 -18.01 0.96
C ILE A 50 -0.37 -17.07 1.77
N THR A 51 -0.62 -17.47 3.01
CA THR A 51 -1.26 -16.64 4.03
C THR A 51 -0.29 -16.41 5.18
N LEU A 52 -0.08 -15.15 5.55
CA LEU A 52 0.59 -14.73 6.80
C LEU A 52 -0.51 -14.28 7.77
N ALA A 53 -0.69 -15.00 8.86
CA ALA A 53 -1.71 -14.74 9.87
C ALA A 53 -1.05 -14.43 11.22
N GLY A 54 -1.08 -13.16 11.62
CA GLY A 54 -0.62 -12.70 12.94
C GLY A 54 -1.64 -12.93 14.03
N ALA A 55 -1.33 -12.48 15.23
CA ALA A 55 -2.18 -12.57 16.41
C ALA A 55 -2.94 -11.26 16.72
N GLY A 56 -2.87 -10.28 15.83
CA GLY A 56 -3.49 -8.97 15.94
C GLY A 56 -2.52 -7.85 15.56
N MET A 57 -3.06 -6.70 15.11
CA MET A 57 -2.26 -5.54 14.69
C MET A 57 -1.32 -5.03 15.79
N ASP A 58 -1.71 -5.11 17.04
CA ASP A 58 -0.89 -4.66 18.18
C ASP A 58 0.04 -5.75 18.71
N ALA A 59 -0.24 -7.01 18.41
CA ALA A 59 0.44 -8.15 18.98
C ALA A 59 1.60 -8.66 18.10
N THR A 60 1.43 -8.69 16.77
CA THR A 60 2.43 -9.22 15.83
C THR A 60 2.96 -8.10 14.95
N ARG A 61 4.27 -7.81 15.02
CA ARG A 61 4.90 -6.73 14.25
C ARG A 61 6.13 -7.24 13.50
N LEU A 62 6.12 -7.06 12.17
CA LEU A 62 7.30 -7.22 11.30
C LEU A 62 7.88 -5.83 11.03
N VAL A 63 9.16 -5.62 11.37
CA VAL A 63 9.79 -4.30 11.35
C VAL A 63 11.16 -4.36 10.68
N TRP A 64 11.45 -3.40 9.78
CA TRP A 64 12.77 -3.18 9.22
C TRP A 64 13.01 -1.68 8.98
N ASN A 65 14.25 -1.29 8.66
CA ASN A 65 14.66 0.12 8.64
C ASN A 65 15.52 0.53 7.45
N ASP A 66 15.37 -0.10 6.30
CA ASP A 66 16.02 0.37 5.08
C ASP A 66 15.31 1.61 4.53
N GLY A 67 16.09 2.62 4.13
CA GLY A 67 15.60 3.82 3.48
C GLY A 67 16.34 4.10 2.18
N GLY A 68 15.68 4.69 1.20
CA GLY A 68 16.21 4.89 -0.15
C GLY A 68 17.53 5.67 -0.22
N LYS A 69 17.72 6.62 0.70
CA LYS A 69 18.98 7.40 0.83
C LYS A 69 20.04 6.73 1.69
N LEU A 70 19.67 5.69 2.45
CA LEU A 70 20.60 5.02 3.35
C LEU A 70 21.59 4.13 2.57
N PRO A 71 22.81 3.88 3.13
CA PRO A 71 23.79 3.04 2.46
C PRO A 71 23.30 1.60 2.28
N HIS A 72 23.63 1.02 1.14
CA HIS A 72 23.43 -0.40 0.86
C HIS A 72 24.80 -1.12 0.81
N PRO A 73 24.89 -2.42 1.13
CA PRO A 73 26.15 -3.16 1.13
C PRO A 73 26.93 -3.17 -0.19
N ASP A 74 26.28 -2.88 -1.33
CA ASP A 74 26.94 -2.75 -2.64
C ASP A 74 27.67 -1.41 -2.84
N GLY A 75 27.71 -0.54 -1.81
CA GLY A 75 28.36 0.78 -1.86
C GLY A 75 27.52 1.89 -2.49
N ARG A 76 26.30 1.60 -2.95
CA ARG A 76 25.35 2.58 -3.49
C ARG A 76 24.27 2.93 -2.46
N PRO A 77 23.47 4.00 -2.66
CA PRO A 77 22.23 4.16 -1.89
C PRO A 77 21.29 2.96 -2.06
N THR A 78 20.46 2.70 -1.05
CA THR A 78 19.50 1.59 -1.10
C THR A 78 18.50 1.76 -2.26
N HIS A 79 18.14 2.99 -2.62
CA HIS A 79 17.05 3.32 -3.54
C HIS A 79 15.68 2.82 -3.09
N THR A 80 14.60 3.38 -3.67
CA THR A 80 13.23 3.14 -3.25
C THR A 80 12.87 1.66 -3.19
N PHE A 81 13.07 0.92 -4.28
CA PHE A 81 12.56 -0.45 -4.42
C PHE A 81 13.44 -1.53 -3.77
N ARG A 82 14.49 -1.15 -3.08
CA ARG A 82 15.26 -2.02 -2.18
C ARG A 82 15.02 -1.71 -0.70
N SER A 83 14.25 -0.67 -0.37
CA SER A 83 14.02 -0.22 1.00
C SER A 83 12.91 -0.96 1.74
N TYR A 84 12.26 -1.94 1.12
CA TYR A 84 11.11 -2.64 1.71
C TYR A 84 11.42 -3.38 3.01
N THR A 85 10.46 -3.40 3.92
CA THR A 85 10.40 -4.35 5.03
C THR A 85 9.94 -5.70 4.57
N ALA A 86 8.82 -5.76 3.81
CA ALA A 86 8.31 -6.99 3.23
C ALA A 86 8.13 -6.85 1.71
N PHE A 87 8.72 -7.76 0.95
CA PHE A 87 8.50 -7.92 -0.49
C PHE A 87 7.68 -9.18 -0.74
N PHE A 88 6.58 -9.03 -1.46
CA PHE A 88 5.66 -10.09 -1.83
C PHE A 88 5.56 -10.24 -3.34
N SER A 89 5.81 -11.44 -3.85
CA SER A 89 5.62 -11.80 -5.24
C SER A 89 4.99 -13.21 -5.30
N GLY A 90 4.11 -13.45 -6.25
CA GLY A 90 3.44 -14.75 -6.34
C GLY A 90 2.09 -14.61 -7.02
N GLU A 91 1.22 -15.61 -6.91
CA GLU A 91 -0.11 -15.57 -7.51
C GLU A 91 -1.16 -15.09 -6.51
N LYS A 92 -1.13 -15.64 -5.27
CA LYS A 92 -2.09 -15.31 -4.23
C LYS A 92 -1.39 -15.04 -2.90
N LEU A 93 -1.65 -13.88 -2.35
CA LEU A 93 -1.16 -13.45 -1.04
C LEU A 93 -2.34 -13.11 -0.14
N ARG A 94 -2.29 -13.55 1.11
CA ARG A 94 -3.13 -13.03 2.19
C ARG A 94 -2.27 -12.63 3.36
N VAL A 95 -2.54 -11.47 3.92
CA VAL A 95 -1.90 -10.99 5.15
C VAL A 95 -3.00 -10.54 6.11
N GLU A 96 -2.99 -11.07 7.32
CA GLU A 96 -4.07 -10.85 8.28
C GLU A 96 -3.50 -10.60 9.68
N ASP A 97 -4.16 -9.70 10.44
CA ASP A 97 -3.97 -9.51 11.88
C ASP A 97 -2.51 -9.24 12.31
N MET A 98 -1.83 -8.31 11.63
CA MET A 98 -0.45 -7.94 11.99
C MET A 98 -0.10 -6.51 11.58
N THR A 99 1.03 -6.02 12.08
CA THR A 99 1.67 -4.78 11.62
C THR A 99 2.90 -5.10 10.77
N ILE A 100 3.06 -4.40 9.64
CA ILE A 100 4.29 -4.33 8.85
C ILE A 100 4.76 -2.88 8.86
N GLU A 101 5.96 -2.64 9.33
CA GLU A 101 6.50 -1.31 9.57
C GLU A 101 7.87 -1.12 8.94
N ASN A 102 8.09 0.03 8.30
CA ASN A 102 9.42 0.51 8.00
C ASN A 102 9.74 1.68 8.93
N ASP A 103 10.64 1.46 9.88
CA ASP A 103 11.01 2.42 10.92
C ASP A 103 12.30 3.23 10.59
N ALA A 104 12.65 3.35 9.30
CA ALA A 104 13.78 4.17 8.84
C ALA A 104 13.65 5.67 9.18
N GLY A 105 12.43 6.13 9.38
CA GLY A 105 12.09 7.49 9.77
C GLY A 105 11.74 8.41 8.59
N PRO A 106 11.64 9.73 8.85
CA PRO A 106 11.15 10.70 7.86
C PRO A 106 11.96 10.74 6.56
N GLY A 107 11.28 10.96 5.44
CA GLY A 107 11.88 10.99 4.09
C GLY A 107 12.98 12.02 3.90
N ALA A 108 13.01 13.09 4.69
CA ALA A 108 14.12 14.05 4.69
C ALA A 108 15.46 13.36 4.96
N LYS A 109 15.50 12.40 5.89
CA LYS A 109 16.67 11.63 6.31
C LYS A 109 16.80 10.30 5.56
N ALA A 110 15.74 9.51 5.57
CA ALA A 110 15.74 8.13 5.05
C ALA A 110 15.47 8.05 3.54
N GLY A 111 14.81 9.06 2.95
CA GLY A 111 14.23 8.95 1.62
C GLY A 111 12.96 8.08 1.66
N GLN A 112 12.65 7.46 0.54
CA GLN A 112 11.58 6.49 0.41
C GLN A 112 11.87 5.25 1.28
N ALA A 113 10.86 4.73 1.97
CA ALA A 113 11.02 3.64 2.92
C ALA A 113 9.76 2.75 2.95
N ILE A 114 9.75 1.73 2.08
CA ILE A 114 8.60 0.87 1.84
C ILE A 114 8.37 -0.08 3.02
N ALA A 115 7.19 -0.08 3.63
CA ALA A 115 6.79 -1.13 4.56
C ALA A 115 6.38 -2.40 3.79
N ALA A 116 5.48 -2.29 2.82
CA ALA A 116 5.04 -3.41 2.01
C ALA A 116 5.19 -3.14 0.50
N TYR A 117 5.96 -3.97 -0.18
CA TYR A 117 6.08 -4.03 -1.63
C TYR A 117 5.25 -5.21 -2.14
N VAL A 118 4.09 -4.94 -2.74
CA VAL A 118 3.11 -5.96 -3.11
C VAL A 118 3.08 -6.13 -4.63
N ASP A 119 3.70 -7.22 -5.15
CA ASP A 119 3.74 -7.57 -6.59
C ASP A 119 3.09 -8.94 -6.88
N SER A 120 2.20 -9.38 -6.01
CA SER A 120 1.40 -10.57 -6.23
C SER A 120 0.30 -10.31 -7.25
N ALA A 121 -0.05 -11.31 -8.07
CA ALA A 121 -1.13 -11.16 -9.05
C ALA A 121 -2.47 -10.84 -8.36
N ARG A 122 -2.71 -11.46 -7.22
CA ARG A 122 -3.84 -11.15 -6.32
C ARG A 122 -3.34 -11.06 -4.88
N ALA A 123 -3.71 -10.00 -4.17
CA ALA A 123 -3.36 -9.82 -2.77
C ALA A 123 -4.56 -9.36 -1.95
N ALA A 124 -4.68 -9.84 -0.72
CA ALA A 124 -5.65 -9.36 0.26
C ALA A 124 -4.97 -9.10 1.60
N PHE A 125 -5.23 -7.93 2.16
CA PHE A 125 -4.81 -7.51 3.49
C PHE A 125 -6.06 -7.26 4.32
N SER A 126 -6.17 -7.89 5.47
CA SER A 126 -7.32 -7.75 6.35
C SER A 126 -6.87 -7.50 7.78
N ARG A 127 -7.32 -6.40 8.38
CA ARG A 127 -6.89 -5.99 9.73
C ARG A 127 -5.36 -5.96 9.83
N VAL A 128 -4.73 -5.25 8.89
CA VAL A 128 -3.28 -5.06 8.84
C VAL A 128 -2.96 -3.59 9.00
N ARG A 129 -1.92 -3.30 9.78
CA ARG A 129 -1.36 -1.96 9.89
C ARG A 129 -0.08 -1.88 9.08
N LEU A 130 -0.02 -0.92 8.15
CA LEU A 130 1.16 -0.61 7.33
C LEU A 130 1.69 0.74 7.76
N LEU A 131 2.86 0.75 8.40
CA LEU A 131 3.43 1.96 8.99
C LEU A 131 4.73 2.36 8.31
N GLY A 132 4.86 3.65 8.00
CA GLY A 132 6.06 4.23 7.42
C GLY A 132 5.97 5.75 7.36
N ASN A 133 6.73 6.32 6.45
CA ASN A 133 6.74 7.74 6.13
C ASN A 133 6.55 7.91 4.62
N GLN A 134 7.59 8.27 3.88
CA GLN A 134 7.51 8.40 2.42
C GLN A 134 7.45 7.00 1.76
N ASP A 135 6.49 6.78 0.86
CA ASP A 135 6.36 5.56 0.05
C ASP A 135 6.04 4.27 0.86
N THR A 136 5.16 4.32 1.85
CA THR A 136 4.88 3.19 2.78
C THR A 136 4.39 1.93 2.08
N LEU A 137 3.41 2.05 1.18
CA LEU A 137 2.80 0.91 0.46
C LEU A 137 3.00 1.04 -1.05
N PHE A 138 3.78 0.13 -1.61
CA PHE A 138 3.90 0.00 -3.06
C PHE A 138 2.96 -1.07 -3.61
N CYS A 139 1.95 -0.63 -4.36
CA CYS A 139 0.99 -1.48 -5.08
C CYS A 139 1.50 -1.71 -6.52
N ALA A 140 2.37 -2.71 -6.73
CA ALA A 140 2.94 -3.01 -8.04
C ALA A 140 1.83 -3.32 -9.10
N PRO A 141 2.12 -3.18 -10.40
CA PRO A 141 3.45 -3.19 -11.01
C PRO A 141 4.18 -1.83 -11.01
N LEU A 142 5.48 -1.91 -11.24
CA LEU A 142 6.28 -0.75 -11.65
C LEU A 142 5.78 -0.20 -12.99
N PRO A 143 5.87 1.11 -13.24
CA PRO A 143 5.68 1.67 -14.57
C PRO A 143 6.61 1.06 -15.61
N GLU A 144 6.27 1.18 -16.90
CA GLU A 144 7.08 0.64 -18.00
C GLU A 144 8.50 1.24 -18.07
N LYS A 145 8.61 2.55 -17.79
CA LYS A 145 9.88 3.26 -17.85
C LYS A 145 10.18 3.99 -16.56
N GLU A 146 11.42 3.91 -16.13
CA GLU A 146 11.93 4.75 -15.05
C GLU A 146 12.04 6.22 -15.50
N ARG A 147 11.97 7.15 -14.53
CA ARG A 147 12.17 8.58 -14.79
C ARG A 147 13.64 8.97 -14.67
N GLU A 148 14.36 8.30 -13.79
CA GLU A 148 15.74 8.53 -13.47
C GLU A 148 16.51 7.22 -13.61
N LYS A 149 17.79 7.29 -13.95
CA LYS A 149 18.65 6.11 -14.01
C LYS A 149 18.67 5.37 -12.68
N ASP A 150 18.54 4.06 -12.73
CA ASP A 150 18.48 3.18 -11.56
C ASP A 150 17.27 3.44 -10.63
N GLY A 151 16.28 4.22 -11.08
CA GLY A 151 15.09 4.59 -10.31
C GLY A 151 14.23 3.38 -9.89
N PHE A 152 14.31 2.27 -10.64
CA PHE A 152 13.60 1.02 -10.33
C PHE A 152 14.51 -0.08 -9.78
N LEU A 153 15.73 0.25 -9.39
CA LEU A 153 16.67 -0.74 -8.85
C LEU A 153 16.05 -1.47 -7.65
N GLY A 154 15.77 -2.78 -7.83
CA GLY A 154 15.07 -3.60 -6.85
C GLY A 154 14.73 -4.99 -7.40
N PRO A 155 13.97 -5.81 -6.65
CA PRO A 155 13.72 -7.20 -7.00
C PRO A 155 12.96 -7.41 -8.31
N ARG A 156 12.22 -6.39 -8.77
CA ARG A 156 11.36 -6.50 -9.97
C ARG A 156 11.80 -5.63 -11.14
N VAL A 157 13.04 -5.10 -11.11
CA VAL A 157 13.54 -4.18 -12.16
C VAL A 157 13.50 -4.81 -13.55
N LEU A 158 13.85 -6.09 -13.68
CA LEU A 158 13.85 -6.84 -14.94
C LEU A 158 12.61 -7.72 -15.16
N ALA A 159 11.67 -7.73 -14.21
CA ALA A 159 10.50 -8.57 -14.32
C ALA A 159 9.44 -7.99 -15.26
N PRO A 160 8.66 -8.83 -15.95
CA PRO A 160 7.50 -8.37 -16.72
C PRO A 160 6.51 -7.58 -15.84
N ARG A 161 5.95 -6.51 -16.40
CA ARG A 161 4.89 -5.73 -15.74
C ARG A 161 3.59 -6.50 -15.89
N ARG A 162 3.10 -7.13 -14.82
CA ARG A 162 1.82 -7.85 -14.85
C ARG A 162 0.77 -7.13 -14.03
N ALA A 163 -0.48 -7.20 -14.48
CA ALA A 163 -1.59 -6.67 -13.72
C ALA A 163 -1.68 -7.30 -12.33
N SER A 164 -1.95 -6.49 -11.33
CA SER A 164 -2.15 -6.90 -9.94
C SER A 164 -3.50 -6.38 -9.47
N ALA A 165 -4.26 -7.23 -8.78
CA ALA A 165 -5.53 -6.88 -8.15
C ALA A 165 -5.37 -7.02 -6.63
N GLN A 166 -5.53 -5.92 -5.90
CA GLN A 166 -5.23 -5.86 -4.47
C GLN A 166 -6.45 -5.41 -3.67
N TYR A 167 -6.67 -6.01 -2.52
CA TYR A 167 -7.77 -5.72 -1.62
C TYR A 167 -7.26 -5.43 -0.21
N TYR A 168 -7.67 -4.32 0.34
CA TYR A 168 -7.34 -3.88 1.69
C TYR A 168 -8.64 -3.65 2.47
N HIS A 169 -8.85 -4.40 3.54
CA HIS A 169 -10.07 -4.34 4.34
C HIS A 169 -9.76 -4.11 5.82
N ALA A 170 -10.39 -3.08 6.41
CA ALA A 170 -10.19 -2.70 7.80
C ALA A 170 -8.70 -2.54 8.18
N CYS A 171 -7.89 -2.00 7.25
CA CYS A 171 -6.48 -1.74 7.43
C CYS A 171 -6.22 -0.31 7.92
N GLU A 172 -5.13 -0.10 8.63
CA GLU A 172 -4.56 1.22 8.89
C GLU A 172 -3.29 1.39 8.04
N ILE A 173 -3.22 2.46 7.24
CA ILE A 173 -2.05 2.75 6.41
C ILE A 173 -1.57 4.16 6.75
N ALA A 174 -0.32 4.29 7.19
CA ALA A 174 0.24 5.55 7.66
C ALA A 174 1.51 5.93 6.89
N GLY A 175 1.64 7.22 6.59
CA GLY A 175 2.80 7.81 5.94
C GLY A 175 2.62 9.31 5.70
N ASP A 176 3.55 9.94 4.98
CA ASP A 176 3.52 11.40 4.72
C ASP A 176 3.49 11.76 3.23
N ILE A 177 4.39 11.24 2.42
CA ILE A 177 4.49 11.56 1.00
C ILE A 177 4.25 10.29 0.16
N ASP A 178 3.25 10.35 -0.75
CA ASP A 178 2.97 9.28 -1.71
C ASP A 178 2.88 7.90 -1.05
N PHE A 179 2.33 7.86 0.18
CA PHE A 179 2.46 6.68 1.02
C PHE A 179 1.63 5.47 0.57
N ILE A 180 0.78 5.65 -0.46
CA ILE A 180 0.17 4.57 -1.24
C ILE A 180 0.46 4.86 -2.71
N PHE A 181 1.33 4.07 -3.36
CA PHE A 181 1.74 4.35 -4.72
C PHE A 181 1.85 3.09 -5.57
N GLY A 182 1.88 3.24 -6.90
CA GLY A 182 2.05 2.13 -7.83
C GLY A 182 0.96 1.97 -8.87
N GLY A 183 0.96 0.80 -9.55
CA GLY A 183 0.19 0.56 -10.76
C GLY A 183 -0.94 -0.45 -10.65
N ALA A 184 -1.23 -0.99 -9.46
CA ALA A 184 -2.29 -1.98 -9.28
C ALA A 184 -3.69 -1.39 -9.43
N ASP A 185 -4.67 -2.26 -9.72
CA ASP A 185 -6.04 -2.01 -9.35
C ASP A 185 -6.22 -2.42 -7.87
N ALA A 186 -6.49 -1.46 -7.01
CA ALA A 186 -6.57 -1.68 -5.58
C ALA A 186 -7.86 -1.11 -4.98
N LEU A 187 -8.56 -1.93 -4.20
CA LEU A 187 -9.73 -1.54 -3.45
C LEU A 187 -9.40 -1.47 -1.96
N PHE A 188 -9.66 -0.30 -1.37
CA PHE A 188 -9.54 -0.04 0.05
C PHE A 188 -10.94 0.13 0.62
N GLU A 189 -11.37 -0.77 1.51
CA GLU A 189 -12.68 -0.74 2.16
C GLU A 189 -12.52 -0.64 3.67
N HIS A 190 -13.24 0.32 4.29
CA HIS A 190 -13.26 0.52 5.74
C HIS A 190 -11.84 0.72 6.34
N CYS A 191 -10.96 1.36 5.56
CA CYS A 191 -9.58 1.59 5.98
C CYS A 191 -9.41 2.96 6.64
N THR A 192 -8.42 3.07 7.52
CA THR A 192 -7.94 4.34 8.07
C THR A 192 -6.66 4.74 7.36
N LEU A 193 -6.67 5.88 6.66
CA LEU A 193 -5.52 6.48 5.98
C LEU A 193 -5.00 7.60 6.87
N ARG A 194 -3.86 7.38 7.50
CA ARG A 194 -3.27 8.33 8.45
C ARG A 194 -2.10 9.08 7.83
N THR A 195 -2.24 10.38 7.60
CA THR A 195 -1.09 11.19 7.24
C THR A 195 -0.30 11.58 8.49
N VAL A 196 0.99 11.25 8.49
CA VAL A 196 1.91 11.55 9.59
C VAL A 196 2.41 12.98 9.46
N ASP A 197 2.36 13.77 10.53
CA ASP A 197 2.91 15.11 10.55
C ASP A 197 4.44 15.06 10.78
N ASN A 198 5.19 15.31 9.71
CA ASN A 198 6.65 15.46 9.73
C ASN A 198 7.08 16.92 9.48
N GLY A 199 6.21 17.90 9.73
CA GLY A 199 6.47 19.32 9.53
C GLY A 199 6.57 19.73 8.06
N LEU A 200 5.98 18.96 7.14
CA LEU A 200 5.98 19.27 5.72
C LEU A 200 4.92 20.33 5.39
N ALA A 201 5.24 21.23 4.45
CA ALA A 201 4.26 22.19 3.96
C ALA A 201 3.07 21.51 3.25
N HIS A 202 3.35 20.40 2.55
CA HIS A 202 2.35 19.58 1.88
C HIS A 202 2.71 18.10 1.95
N SER A 203 1.66 17.25 2.02
CA SER A 203 1.74 15.80 1.98
C SER A 203 0.76 15.23 0.94
N TRP A 204 0.97 13.98 0.52
CA TRP A 204 0.11 13.32 -0.48
C TRP A 204 -0.17 11.88 -0.05
N VAL A 205 -1.45 11.50 -0.06
CA VAL A 205 -1.87 10.14 0.28
C VAL A 205 -1.49 9.16 -0.84
N THR A 206 -1.87 9.49 -2.08
CA THR A 206 -1.68 8.56 -3.21
C THR A 206 -0.81 9.10 -4.34
N ALA A 207 -0.06 8.17 -4.98
CA ALA A 207 0.68 8.42 -6.21
C ALA A 207 0.45 7.28 -7.21
N PRO A 208 -0.71 7.24 -7.88
CA PRO A 208 -1.04 6.17 -8.81
C PRO A 208 -0.25 6.25 -10.11
N SER A 209 0.02 5.06 -10.71
CA SER A 209 0.71 4.93 -12.00
C SER A 209 0.12 3.82 -12.88
N GLY A 210 -1.12 3.41 -12.59
CA GLY A 210 -1.80 2.30 -13.26
C GLY A 210 -2.02 2.51 -14.76
N ALA A 211 -2.39 1.43 -15.46
CA ALA A 211 -2.72 1.45 -16.87
C ALA A 211 -3.99 2.29 -17.16
N ALA A 212 -4.09 2.81 -18.39
CA ALA A 212 -5.20 3.68 -18.77
C ALA A 212 -6.58 2.98 -18.72
N ASP A 213 -6.62 1.67 -18.93
CA ASP A 213 -7.80 0.81 -18.86
C ASP A 213 -8.02 0.20 -17.46
N GLY A 214 -7.10 0.43 -16.51
CA GLY A 214 -7.23 -0.01 -15.12
C GLY A 214 -8.25 0.81 -14.32
N LEU A 215 -8.64 0.28 -13.16
CA LEU A 215 -9.47 0.98 -12.18
C LEU A 215 -8.66 1.97 -11.34
N GLY A 216 -7.37 1.66 -11.12
CA GLY A 216 -6.51 2.39 -10.20
C GLY A 216 -6.85 2.13 -8.72
N PHE A 217 -6.67 3.15 -7.87
CA PHE A 217 -6.98 3.06 -6.45
C PHE A 217 -8.41 3.52 -6.18
N VAL A 218 -9.20 2.66 -5.55
CA VAL A 218 -10.58 2.96 -5.15
C VAL A 218 -10.69 2.86 -3.64
N PHE A 219 -11.02 3.97 -3.00
CA PHE A 219 -11.30 4.05 -1.55
C PHE A 219 -12.80 4.11 -1.35
N TRP A 220 -13.33 3.26 -0.50
CA TRP A 220 -14.74 3.25 -0.14
C TRP A 220 -14.94 3.13 1.37
N ASP A 221 -15.76 4.04 1.93
CA ASP A 221 -16.07 4.12 3.38
C ASP A 221 -14.80 4.08 4.25
N CYS A 222 -13.80 4.89 3.85
CA CYS A 222 -12.53 5.05 4.54
C CYS A 222 -12.47 6.35 5.33
N ASP A 223 -11.64 6.36 6.37
CA ASP A 223 -11.34 7.54 7.18
C ASP A 223 -9.97 8.11 6.81
N PHE A 224 -9.93 9.36 6.37
CA PHE A 224 -8.68 10.12 6.18
C PHE A 224 -8.45 10.98 7.43
N VAL A 225 -7.42 10.65 8.18
CA VAL A 225 -7.12 11.25 9.49
C VAL A 225 -5.70 11.76 9.56
N SER A 226 -5.46 12.83 10.34
CA SER A 226 -4.13 13.39 10.54
C SER A 226 -4.14 14.44 11.65
N ASP A 227 -2.96 14.70 12.20
CA ASP A 227 -2.64 15.87 13.03
C ASP A 227 -1.95 17.00 12.21
N CYS A 228 -1.77 16.83 10.90
CA CYS A 228 -1.24 17.84 9.99
C CYS A 228 -2.13 19.10 9.97
N PRO A 229 -1.56 20.28 9.67
CA PRO A 229 -2.31 21.52 9.54
C PRO A 229 -3.47 21.39 8.54
N ALA A 230 -4.57 22.13 8.80
CA ALA A 230 -5.72 22.14 7.91
C ALA A 230 -5.32 22.53 6.47
N GLY A 231 -5.82 21.80 5.48
CA GLY A 231 -5.58 22.07 4.07
C GLY A 231 -4.17 21.75 3.56
N SER A 232 -3.34 21.03 4.31
CA SER A 232 -1.95 20.71 3.94
C SER A 232 -1.75 19.38 3.23
N VAL A 233 -2.78 18.52 3.16
CA VAL A 233 -2.68 17.16 2.62
C VAL A 233 -3.55 17.01 1.38
N TYR A 234 -2.98 16.49 0.30
CA TYR A 234 -3.73 16.13 -0.91
C TYR A 234 -4.08 14.63 -0.89
N LEU A 235 -5.26 14.28 -1.40
CA LEU A 235 -5.71 12.89 -1.59
C LEU A 235 -4.80 12.13 -2.58
N GLY A 236 -4.14 12.86 -3.48
CA GLY A 236 -3.17 12.25 -4.39
C GLY A 236 -2.61 13.19 -5.45
N ARG A 237 -1.59 12.67 -6.15
CA ARG A 237 -0.98 13.28 -7.34
C ARG A 237 -0.56 12.19 -8.33
N PRO A 238 -0.60 12.42 -9.67
CA PRO A 238 -0.38 11.35 -10.65
C PRO A 238 1.11 11.06 -10.83
N TRP A 239 1.60 9.92 -10.33
CA TRP A 239 2.98 9.50 -10.61
C TRP A 239 3.18 9.22 -12.11
N ARG A 240 2.11 8.75 -12.78
CA ARG A 240 2.05 8.66 -14.25
C ARG A 240 0.72 9.25 -14.74
N PRO A 241 0.68 9.76 -16.00
CA PRO A 241 -0.52 10.42 -16.54
C PRO A 241 -1.78 9.57 -16.54
N THR A 242 -1.65 8.25 -16.60
CA THR A 242 -2.75 7.28 -16.58
C THR A 242 -3.18 6.86 -15.18
N GLY A 243 -2.47 7.35 -14.13
CA GLY A 243 -2.80 7.01 -12.74
C GLY A 243 -4.19 7.49 -12.35
N LYS A 244 -4.93 6.65 -11.61
CA LYS A 244 -6.30 6.92 -11.19
C LYS A 244 -6.47 6.72 -9.70
N THR A 245 -7.24 7.61 -9.06
CA THR A 245 -7.70 7.46 -7.68
C THR A 245 -9.15 7.93 -7.58
N ALA A 246 -10.02 7.10 -7.01
CA ALA A 246 -11.39 7.46 -6.69
C ALA A 246 -11.62 7.36 -5.17
N VAL A 247 -12.29 8.39 -4.61
CA VAL A 247 -12.63 8.48 -3.19
C VAL A 247 -14.15 8.50 -3.09
N LEU A 248 -14.73 7.45 -2.52
CA LEU A 248 -16.17 7.19 -2.52
C LEU A 248 -16.69 7.05 -1.09
N ASP A 249 -17.67 7.84 -0.70
CA ASP A 249 -18.35 7.79 0.61
C ASP A 249 -17.37 7.85 1.81
N CYS A 250 -16.24 8.55 1.67
CA CYS A 250 -15.19 8.63 2.67
C CYS A 250 -15.37 9.80 3.64
N ARG A 251 -14.79 9.69 4.83
CA ARG A 251 -14.71 10.78 5.81
C ARG A 251 -13.35 11.46 5.71
N LEU A 252 -13.37 12.75 5.37
CA LEU A 252 -12.17 13.56 5.12
C LEU A 252 -11.95 14.54 6.27
N GLY A 253 -10.84 14.40 6.98
CA GLY A 253 -10.45 15.33 8.05
C GLY A 253 -10.05 16.71 7.52
N ALA A 254 -9.99 17.70 8.39
CA ALA A 254 -9.69 19.09 8.05
C ALA A 254 -8.31 19.29 7.38
N HIS A 255 -7.40 18.36 7.54
CA HIS A 255 -6.08 18.37 6.89
C HIS A 255 -6.15 18.26 5.37
N ILE A 256 -7.24 17.73 4.80
CA ILE A 256 -7.38 17.60 3.35
C ILE A 256 -7.51 18.96 2.68
N ALA A 257 -6.65 19.21 1.70
CA ALA A 257 -6.62 20.45 0.93
C ALA A 257 -7.91 20.68 0.13
N PRO A 258 -8.38 21.94 -0.01
CA PRO A 258 -9.61 22.24 -0.77
C PRO A 258 -9.58 21.72 -2.21
N GLY A 259 -8.40 21.67 -2.86
CA GLY A 259 -8.23 21.10 -4.19
C GLY A 259 -8.45 19.59 -4.26
N GLY A 260 -8.45 18.90 -3.13
CA GLY A 260 -8.53 17.44 -3.04
C GLY A 260 -7.29 16.75 -3.61
N PHE A 261 -6.98 16.97 -4.87
CA PHE A 261 -5.84 16.40 -5.58
C PHE A 261 -4.88 17.46 -6.08
N ALA A 262 -3.64 17.10 -6.38
CA ALA A 262 -2.61 17.98 -6.92
C ALA A 262 -2.05 17.44 -8.24
N GLY A 263 -1.39 18.31 -9.02
CA GLY A 263 -0.56 17.91 -10.15
C GLY A 263 0.78 17.32 -9.69
N TRP A 264 1.47 16.66 -10.60
CA TRP A 264 2.84 16.23 -10.39
C TRP A 264 3.80 17.29 -10.97
N ASN A 265 4.46 18.07 -10.12
CA ASN A 265 5.19 19.29 -10.49
C ASN A 265 4.25 20.27 -11.22
N ASP A 266 4.67 20.87 -12.34
CA ASP A 266 3.89 21.85 -13.10
C ASP A 266 2.92 21.23 -14.12
N ARG A 267 2.70 19.90 -14.07
CA ARG A 267 1.80 19.18 -14.97
C ARG A 267 0.39 19.15 -14.41
N THR A 268 -0.44 20.10 -14.78
CA THR A 268 -1.78 20.24 -14.18
C THR A 268 -2.92 19.66 -15.03
N ASP A 269 -2.83 19.66 -16.34
CA ASP A 269 -4.00 19.61 -17.21
C ASP A 269 -4.35 18.24 -17.80
N THR A 270 -3.41 17.40 -18.20
CA THR A 270 -3.70 16.07 -18.77
C THR A 270 -3.54 14.91 -17.80
N ALA A 271 -2.75 15.09 -16.75
CA ALA A 271 -2.43 14.05 -15.77
C ALA A 271 -3.49 13.88 -14.67
N LEU A 272 -4.48 14.78 -14.60
CA LEU A 272 -5.47 14.81 -13.51
C LEU A 272 -6.81 14.18 -13.90
N ALA A 273 -6.97 13.74 -15.13
CA ALA A 273 -8.22 13.18 -15.64
C ALA A 273 -8.64 11.85 -14.96
N GLY A 274 -7.74 11.19 -14.22
CA GLY A 274 -8.01 9.94 -13.52
C GLY A 274 -8.48 10.11 -12.07
N PHE A 275 -8.67 11.32 -11.57
CA PHE A 275 -9.10 11.55 -10.19
C PHE A 275 -10.59 11.82 -10.08
N ALA A 276 -11.25 11.13 -9.15
CA ALA A 276 -12.69 11.19 -8.98
C ALA A 276 -13.10 11.17 -7.49
N GLU A 277 -14.24 11.78 -7.17
CA GLU A 277 -14.80 11.80 -5.82
C GLU A 277 -16.33 11.71 -5.88
N ALA A 278 -16.92 11.03 -4.88
CA ALA A 278 -18.37 11.01 -4.65
C ALA A 278 -18.68 10.75 -3.18
N GLY A 279 -19.69 11.44 -2.64
CA GLY A 279 -20.26 11.14 -1.32
C GLY A 279 -19.35 11.41 -0.12
N SER A 280 -18.20 12.07 -0.29
CA SER A 280 -17.31 12.39 0.81
C SER A 280 -17.93 13.36 1.82
N THR A 281 -17.62 13.16 3.10
CA THR A 281 -18.09 13.95 4.23
C THR A 281 -16.94 14.44 5.10
N GLY A 282 -17.24 15.30 6.10
CA GLY A 282 -16.25 15.83 7.04
C GLY A 282 -15.67 17.17 6.62
N ALA A 283 -14.79 17.73 7.46
CA ALA A 283 -14.27 19.10 7.31
C ALA A 283 -13.37 19.30 6.08
N GLY A 284 -12.80 18.22 5.54
CA GLY A 284 -11.99 18.23 4.30
C GLY A 284 -12.80 17.97 3.03
N ALA A 285 -14.10 17.67 3.14
CA ALA A 285 -14.99 17.55 2.00
C ALA A 285 -15.41 18.93 1.50
N GLY A 286 -15.66 19.05 0.19
CA GLY A 286 -16.08 20.32 -0.41
C GLY A 286 -16.06 20.26 -1.93
N GLU A 287 -16.33 21.39 -2.57
CA GLU A 287 -16.22 21.51 -4.02
C GLU A 287 -14.78 21.33 -4.46
N ARG A 288 -14.60 20.53 -5.51
CA ARG A 288 -13.30 20.29 -6.13
C ARG A 288 -13.13 21.06 -7.43
N PRO A 289 -11.90 21.37 -7.84
CA PRO A 289 -11.65 21.96 -9.16
C PRO A 289 -12.25 21.10 -10.29
N GLY A 290 -12.69 21.75 -11.38
CA GLY A 290 -13.41 21.08 -12.47
C GLY A 290 -12.65 19.95 -13.21
N TRP A 291 -11.36 19.76 -12.93
CA TRP A 291 -10.59 18.63 -13.43
C TRP A 291 -10.68 17.37 -12.55
N VAL A 292 -11.26 17.46 -11.36
CA VAL A 292 -11.62 16.30 -10.53
C VAL A 292 -13.04 15.88 -10.91
N GLN A 293 -13.22 14.63 -11.27
CA GLN A 293 -14.53 14.12 -11.68
C GLN A 293 -15.45 13.98 -10.47
N ALA A 294 -16.53 14.75 -10.43
CA ALA A 294 -17.60 14.52 -9.49
C ALA A 294 -18.51 13.39 -10.06
N LEU A 295 -18.43 12.19 -9.47
CA LEU A 295 -19.24 11.07 -9.91
C LEU A 295 -20.67 11.16 -9.35
N SER A 296 -21.64 10.83 -10.17
CA SER A 296 -23.01 10.57 -9.70
C SER A 296 -23.05 9.32 -8.81
N ALA A 297 -24.07 9.17 -7.99
CA ALA A 297 -24.26 7.97 -7.17
C ALA A 297 -24.29 6.67 -7.98
N ALA A 298 -24.84 6.72 -9.21
CA ALA A 298 -24.90 5.57 -10.11
C ALA A 298 -23.50 5.19 -10.63
N GLU A 299 -22.67 6.17 -11.03
CA GLU A 299 -21.30 5.96 -11.49
C GLU A 299 -20.41 5.45 -10.37
N ALA A 300 -20.49 6.05 -9.17
CA ALA A 300 -19.78 5.61 -7.97
C ALA A 300 -20.13 4.16 -7.61
N ALA A 301 -21.42 3.80 -7.61
CA ALA A 301 -21.87 2.43 -7.36
C ALA A 301 -21.41 1.44 -8.44
N ALA A 302 -21.34 1.86 -9.70
CA ALA A 302 -20.83 1.02 -10.78
C ALA A 302 -19.33 0.77 -10.64
N LEU A 303 -18.54 1.82 -10.34
CA LEU A 303 -17.11 1.72 -10.09
C LEU A 303 -16.80 0.81 -8.89
N LEU A 304 -17.52 0.99 -7.78
CA LEU A 304 -17.37 0.15 -6.60
C LEU A 304 -17.68 -1.32 -6.88
N ARG A 305 -18.75 -1.62 -7.64
CA ARG A 305 -19.07 -3.01 -8.05
C ARG A 305 -17.92 -3.61 -8.87
N ALA A 306 -17.39 -2.87 -9.85
CA ALA A 306 -16.27 -3.32 -10.67
C ALA A 306 -15.01 -3.57 -9.83
N ALA A 307 -14.69 -2.68 -8.88
CA ALA A 307 -13.56 -2.83 -7.97
C ALA A 307 -13.72 -4.06 -7.05
N ARG A 308 -14.90 -4.27 -6.50
CA ARG A 308 -15.22 -5.46 -5.69
C ARG A 308 -15.09 -6.75 -6.49
N GLN A 309 -15.63 -6.79 -7.69
CA GLN A 309 -15.53 -7.96 -8.55
C GLN A 309 -14.07 -8.29 -8.91
N LYS A 310 -13.25 -7.27 -9.15
CA LYS A 310 -11.85 -7.44 -9.56
C LYS A 310 -10.93 -7.74 -8.40
N CYS A 311 -11.05 -7.03 -7.28
CA CYS A 311 -10.05 -7.00 -6.22
C CYS A 311 -10.38 -7.91 -5.04
N ARG A 312 -11.64 -8.08 -4.64
CA ARG A 312 -11.98 -8.87 -3.46
C ARG A 312 -11.49 -10.31 -3.58
N MET A 313 -10.91 -10.79 -2.52
CA MET A 313 -10.56 -12.20 -2.29
C MET A 313 -11.31 -12.68 -1.05
N GLU A 314 -11.64 -13.97 -1.00
CA GLU A 314 -12.20 -14.58 0.21
C GLU A 314 -11.16 -14.54 1.34
N THR A 315 -11.60 -14.16 2.54
CA THR A 315 -10.78 -14.17 3.75
C THR A 315 -10.70 -15.58 4.32
N THR A 316 -9.70 -15.85 5.16
CA THR A 316 -9.42 -17.19 5.71
C THR A 316 -10.57 -17.72 6.58
N GLU A 317 -11.36 -16.84 7.18
CA GLU A 317 -12.55 -17.23 7.99
C GLU A 317 -13.59 -18.03 7.19
N ARG A 318 -13.73 -17.78 5.86
CA ARG A 318 -14.64 -18.53 4.97
C ARG A 318 -14.04 -19.81 4.38
N ILE A 319 -12.74 -20.04 4.54
CA ILE A 319 -12.06 -21.22 3.99
C ILE A 319 -12.03 -22.35 5.05
N MET A 320 -12.32 -22.03 6.33
CA MET A 320 -12.28 -22.98 7.45
C MET A 320 -13.69 -23.45 7.93
N GLU A 321 -14.77 -22.95 7.29
CA GLU A 321 -16.13 -23.51 7.37
C GLU A 321 -16.34 -24.54 6.24
#